data_4956c8a0957dde69893a55ffc71a7dbe
#
_entry.id   4956c8a0957dde69893a55ffc71a7dbe
#
_cell.length_a   1.000
_cell.length_b   1.000
_cell.length_c   1.000
_cell.angle_alpha   90.00
_cell.angle_beta   90.00
_cell.angle_gamma   90.00
#
_symmetry.space_group_name_H-M   'P 1'
#
loop_
_entity.id
_entity.type
_entity.pdbx_description
1 polymer ?
#
loop_
_entity_poly.entity_id
_entity_poly.type
_entity_poly.pdbx_seq_one_letter_code
_entity_poly.pdbx_strand_id
1 'polypeptide(L)'
;DTWPALRDHLADAPRALGWFRLAFQRDGPWLMVLNALGANLRARWLGLPFGDQGFVLHRDDAARLGPFDPALGFGEDHAWVWRARKIGLPLQRIDGTISTSARKYALQGWLRTTIQHLRLTAAQAQQESQRP
;
A
#
# COMPACT_ATOMS: atom_id res chain seq x y z
N ASP A 1 0.55 9.79 -15.75
CA ASP A 1 1.94 10.19 -15.49
C ASP A 1 2.12 10.52 -14.01
N THR A 2 2.98 9.75 -13.33
CA THR A 2 3.14 9.79 -11.86
C THR A 2 3.97 11.01 -11.41
N TRP A 3 4.90 11.47 -12.22
CA TRP A 3 5.82 12.55 -11.86
C TRP A 3 5.15 13.92 -11.65
N PRO A 4 4.29 14.42 -12.55
CA PRO A 4 3.56 15.66 -12.31
C PRO A 4 2.69 15.57 -11.04
N ALA A 5 1.94 14.50 -10.88
CA ALA A 5 1.08 14.31 -9.70
C ALA A 5 1.87 14.27 -8.38
N LEU A 6 3.05 13.64 -8.36
CA LEU A 6 3.95 13.66 -7.21
C LEU A 6 4.45 15.07 -6.92
N ARG A 7 4.88 15.80 -7.95
CA ARG A 7 5.40 17.15 -7.80
C ARG A 7 4.34 18.11 -7.27
N ASP A 8 3.12 18.04 -7.80
CA ASP A 8 2.00 18.85 -7.33
C ASP A 8 1.65 18.52 -5.87
N HIS A 9 1.60 17.24 -5.52
CA HIS A 9 1.40 16.80 -4.14
C HIS A 9 2.50 17.33 -3.18
N LEU A 10 3.76 17.31 -3.61
CA LEU A 10 4.88 17.80 -2.80
C LEU A 10 4.87 19.35 -2.69
N ALA A 11 4.38 20.07 -3.71
CA ALA A 11 4.24 21.52 -3.67
C ALA A 11 3.24 21.96 -2.60
N ASP A 12 2.16 21.21 -2.40
CA ASP A 12 1.18 21.45 -1.33
C ASP A 12 1.71 21.07 0.06
N ALA A 13 2.84 20.35 0.12
CA ALA A 13 3.49 19.87 1.36
C ALA A 13 2.52 19.31 2.41
N PRO A 14 1.60 18.42 2.06
CA PRO A 14 0.58 17.95 2.98
C PRO A 14 1.18 17.13 4.11
N ARG A 15 0.66 17.30 5.31
CA ARG A 15 0.99 16.44 6.46
C ARG A 15 0.06 15.21 6.42
N ALA A 16 0.37 14.28 5.51
CA ALA A 16 -0.41 13.09 5.23
C ALA A 16 0.50 11.95 4.75
N LEU A 17 0.04 10.72 4.89
CA LEU A 17 0.62 9.57 4.18
C LEU A 17 -0.05 9.49 2.81
N GLY A 18 0.69 9.92 1.79
CA GLY A 18 0.27 9.84 0.39
C GLY A 18 0.48 8.44 -0.18
N TRP A 19 -0.42 8.03 -1.10
CA TRP A 19 -0.30 6.76 -1.82
C TRP A 19 -0.86 6.87 -3.23
N PHE A 20 -0.35 6.04 -4.15
CA PHE A 20 -0.73 6.03 -5.54
C PHE A 20 -1.71 4.92 -5.88
N ARG A 21 -2.37 5.05 -7.02
CA ARG A 21 -3.12 3.97 -7.62
C ARG A 21 -2.17 2.87 -8.10
N LEU A 22 -2.50 1.60 -7.81
CA LEU A 22 -1.73 0.45 -8.26
C LEU A 22 -2.20 0.00 -9.65
N ALA A 23 -1.26 -0.32 -10.50
CA ALA A 23 -1.45 -1.09 -11.72
C ALA A 23 -0.40 -2.22 -11.80
N PHE A 24 -0.70 -3.28 -12.52
CA PHE A 24 0.29 -4.33 -12.82
C PHE A 24 0.77 -4.21 -14.27
N GLN A 25 2.04 -4.52 -14.47
CA GLN A 25 2.60 -4.65 -15.82
C GLN A 25 2.00 -5.86 -16.52
N ARG A 26 2.07 -5.87 -17.87
CA ARG A 26 1.56 -6.99 -18.69
C ARG A 26 2.56 -8.16 -18.78
N ASP A 27 3.23 -8.46 -17.68
CA ASP A 27 4.25 -9.50 -17.54
C ASP A 27 3.78 -10.70 -16.70
N GLY A 28 2.47 -10.83 -16.53
CA GLY A 28 1.82 -11.89 -15.77
C GLY A 28 0.38 -12.18 -16.24
N PRO A 29 -0.38 -12.94 -15.45
CA PRO A 29 -1.75 -13.31 -15.80
C PRO A 29 -2.65 -12.08 -15.98
N TRP A 30 -3.54 -12.11 -16.98
CA TRP A 30 -4.49 -11.01 -17.22
C TRP A 30 -5.41 -10.72 -16.01
N LEU A 31 -5.63 -11.71 -15.16
CA LEU A 31 -6.42 -11.59 -13.92
C LEU A 31 -5.81 -10.62 -12.90
N MET A 32 -4.56 -10.16 -13.09
CA MET A 32 -3.93 -9.15 -12.26
C MET A 32 -4.67 -7.81 -12.24
N VAL A 33 -5.52 -7.56 -13.23
CA VAL A 33 -6.46 -6.42 -13.22
C VAL A 33 -7.40 -6.48 -12.01
N LEU A 34 -7.87 -7.68 -11.64
CA LEU A 34 -8.73 -7.87 -10.46
C LEU A 34 -7.96 -7.61 -9.16
N ASN A 35 -6.68 -8.00 -9.09
CA ASN A 35 -5.82 -7.72 -7.95
C ASN A 35 -5.59 -6.21 -7.80
N ALA A 36 -5.31 -5.50 -8.90
CA ALA A 36 -5.17 -4.05 -8.89
C ALA A 36 -6.46 -3.36 -8.43
N LEU A 37 -7.61 -3.80 -8.97
CA LEU A 37 -8.91 -3.27 -8.57
C LEU A 37 -9.15 -3.48 -7.07
N GLY A 38 -8.95 -4.69 -6.56
CA GLY A 38 -9.11 -5.01 -5.15
C GLY A 38 -8.19 -4.19 -4.24
N ALA A 39 -6.91 -4.03 -4.61
CA ALA A 39 -5.95 -3.20 -3.88
C ALA A 39 -6.38 -1.73 -3.83
N ASN A 40 -6.81 -1.19 -4.96
CA ASN A 40 -7.26 0.20 -5.06
C ASN A 40 -8.57 0.46 -4.30
N LEU A 41 -9.53 -0.47 -4.34
CA LEU A 41 -10.77 -0.38 -3.55
C LEU A 41 -10.49 -0.45 -2.05
N ARG A 42 -9.65 -1.41 -1.61
CA ARG A 42 -9.22 -1.53 -0.21
C ARG A 42 -8.56 -0.23 0.27
N ALA A 43 -7.61 0.32 -0.49
CA ALA A 43 -6.93 1.55 -0.13
C ALA A 43 -7.90 2.74 -0.03
N ARG A 44 -8.83 2.85 -0.99
CA ARG A 44 -9.78 3.96 -1.04
C ARG A 44 -10.88 3.88 0.04
N TRP A 45 -11.45 2.71 0.27
CA TRP A 45 -12.66 2.56 1.08
C TRP A 45 -12.35 2.13 2.52
N LEU A 46 -11.31 1.33 2.70
CA LEU A 46 -10.90 0.89 4.03
C LEU A 46 -9.73 1.71 4.59
N GLY A 47 -9.12 2.62 3.79
CA GLY A 47 -7.95 3.38 4.19
C GLY A 47 -6.76 2.47 4.50
N LEU A 48 -6.55 1.43 3.70
CA LEU A 48 -5.48 0.44 3.87
C LEU A 48 -4.64 0.31 2.58
N PRO A 49 -3.88 1.34 2.18
CA PRO A 49 -2.91 1.19 1.11
C PRO A 49 -1.76 0.29 1.54
N PHE A 50 -1.09 -0.36 0.58
CA PHE A 50 0.11 -1.16 0.82
C PHE A 50 1.33 -0.50 0.20
N GLY A 51 2.54 -0.97 0.58
CA GLY A 51 3.79 -0.40 0.12
C GLY A 51 4.00 -0.48 -1.39
N ASP A 52 3.41 -1.44 -2.07
CA ASP A 52 3.41 -1.54 -3.53
C ASP A 52 2.64 -0.39 -4.24
N GLN A 53 1.84 0.37 -3.49
CA GLN A 53 1.19 1.60 -3.94
C GLN A 53 2.07 2.85 -3.75
N GLY A 54 3.29 2.68 -3.24
CA GLY A 54 4.26 3.75 -2.99
C GLY A 54 3.78 4.74 -1.93
N PHE A 55 4.54 4.85 -0.84
CA PHE A 55 4.24 5.82 0.20
C PHE A 55 5.02 7.11 0.03
N VAL A 56 4.34 8.22 0.19
CA VAL A 56 4.92 9.56 0.19
C VAL A 56 4.47 10.27 1.45
N LEU A 57 5.41 10.76 2.24
CA LEU A 57 5.10 11.49 3.46
C LEU A 57 6.24 12.42 3.85
N HIS A 58 5.92 13.42 4.66
CA HIS A 58 6.93 14.33 5.19
C HIS A 58 7.90 13.59 6.09
N ARG A 59 9.19 13.97 6.03
CA ARG A 59 10.27 13.32 6.80
C ARG A 59 9.99 13.25 8.29
N ASP A 60 9.42 14.31 8.87
CA ASP A 60 9.09 14.34 10.30
C ASP A 60 7.97 13.36 10.65
N ASP A 61 7.00 13.16 9.76
CA ASP A 61 5.93 12.18 9.96
C ASP A 61 6.48 10.75 9.84
N ALA A 62 7.42 10.51 8.91
CA ALA A 62 8.13 9.25 8.85
C ALA A 62 8.91 8.96 10.16
N ALA A 63 9.57 9.96 10.73
CA ALA A 63 10.25 9.83 12.01
C ALA A 63 9.28 9.54 13.18
N ARG A 64 8.09 10.14 13.18
CA ARG A 64 7.02 9.86 14.15
C ARG A 64 6.46 8.44 14.04
N LEU A 65 6.33 7.93 12.83
CA LEU A 65 5.90 6.55 12.58
C LEU A 65 6.95 5.53 13.03
N GLY A 66 8.20 5.93 13.07
CA GLY A 66 9.33 5.06 13.37
C GLY A 66 9.71 4.13 12.20
N PRO A 67 10.73 3.30 12.37
CA PRO A 67 11.19 2.40 11.33
C PRO A 67 10.19 1.27 11.04
N PHE A 68 10.36 0.63 9.91
CA PHE A 68 9.75 -0.67 9.65
C PHE A 68 10.25 -1.68 10.68
N ASP A 69 9.36 -2.54 11.16
CA ASP A 69 9.69 -3.56 12.15
C ASP A 69 10.30 -4.79 11.45
N PRO A 70 11.61 -5.05 11.57
CA PRO A 70 12.25 -6.18 10.90
C PRO A 70 11.81 -7.55 11.46
N ALA A 71 11.15 -7.58 12.61
CA ALA A 71 10.58 -8.81 13.16
C ALA A 71 9.29 -9.24 12.45
N LEU A 72 8.64 -8.30 11.73
CA LEU A 72 7.53 -8.61 10.85
C LEU A 72 8.08 -9.16 9.53
N GLY A 73 8.15 -10.44 9.36
CA GLY A 73 8.60 -11.06 8.11
C GLY A 73 7.72 -10.77 6.90
N PHE A 74 6.56 -10.15 7.10
CA PHE A 74 5.61 -9.72 6.06
C PHE A 74 4.71 -8.61 6.62
N GLY A 75 4.43 -7.57 5.80
CA GLY A 75 3.43 -6.54 6.09
C GLY A 75 3.90 -5.44 7.03
N GLU A 76 5.20 -5.18 7.06
CA GLU A 76 5.76 -4.01 7.74
C GLU A 76 5.17 -2.68 7.24
N ASP A 77 4.86 -2.62 5.94
CA ASP A 77 4.18 -1.51 5.29
C ASP A 77 2.74 -1.35 5.79
N HIS A 78 2.04 -2.46 5.98
CA HIS A 78 0.69 -2.48 6.54
C HIS A 78 0.68 -1.99 8.00
N ALA A 79 1.63 -2.44 8.82
CA ALA A 79 1.80 -1.95 10.19
C ALA A 79 2.06 -0.42 10.22
N TRP A 80 2.77 0.11 9.22
CA TRP A 80 2.99 1.55 9.07
C TRP A 80 1.69 2.33 8.85
N VAL A 81 0.81 1.83 8.00
CA VAL A 81 -0.51 2.43 7.75
C VAL A 81 -1.35 2.44 9.03
N TRP A 82 -1.34 1.35 9.80
CA TRP A 82 -2.03 1.31 11.10
C TRP A 82 -1.47 2.30 12.10
N ARG A 83 -0.14 2.43 12.19
CA ARG A 83 0.51 3.46 13.03
C ARG A 83 0.12 4.87 12.60
N ALA A 84 0.10 5.16 11.28
CA ALA A 84 -0.34 6.44 10.76
C ALA A 84 -1.77 6.78 11.20
N ARG A 85 -2.68 5.83 11.11
CA ARG A 85 -4.07 5.99 11.57
C ARG A 85 -4.17 6.25 13.07
N LYS A 86 -3.41 5.51 13.89
CA LYS A 86 -3.40 5.68 15.36
C LYS A 86 -2.93 7.07 15.81
N ILE A 87 -1.96 7.65 15.11
CA ILE A 87 -1.48 9.02 15.40
C ILE A 87 -2.30 10.11 14.72
N GLY A 88 -3.39 9.75 14.04
CA GLY A 88 -4.27 10.70 13.33
C GLY A 88 -3.66 11.31 12.07
N LEU A 89 -2.63 10.69 11.48
CA LEU A 89 -2.06 11.15 10.22
C LEU A 89 -3.03 10.83 9.07
N PRO A 90 -3.50 11.84 8.31
CA PRO A 90 -4.41 11.62 7.19
C PRO A 90 -3.80 10.70 6.13
N LEU A 91 -4.65 9.90 5.50
CA LEU A 91 -4.29 9.08 4.34
C LEU A 91 -4.81 9.77 3.08
N GLN A 92 -3.94 10.10 2.15
CA GLN A 92 -4.28 10.87 0.95
C GLN A 92 -3.88 10.13 -0.32
N ARG A 93 -4.84 9.95 -1.24
CA ARG A 93 -4.52 9.43 -2.57
C ARG A 93 -3.87 10.53 -3.41
N ILE A 94 -2.73 10.22 -3.98
CA ILE A 94 -2.07 11.04 -5.02
C ILE A 94 -2.65 10.65 -6.38
N ASP A 95 -2.98 11.62 -7.22
CA ASP A 95 -3.62 11.38 -8.52
C ASP A 95 -2.62 10.92 -9.59
N GLY A 96 -1.99 9.79 -9.31
CA GLY A 96 -1.03 9.12 -10.17
C GLY A 96 -1.14 7.60 -10.07
N THR A 97 -0.44 6.89 -10.94
CA THR A 97 -0.45 5.43 -10.99
C THR A 97 0.97 4.88 -10.92
N ILE A 98 1.22 3.96 -10.01
CA ILE A 98 2.44 3.17 -9.94
C ILE A 98 2.19 1.79 -10.55
N SER A 99 3.13 1.33 -11.39
CA SER A 99 3.09 -0.01 -11.99
C SER A 99 4.11 -0.93 -11.33
N THR A 100 3.67 -2.11 -10.93
CA THR A 100 4.53 -3.18 -10.40
C THR A 100 4.48 -4.42 -11.28
N SER A 101 5.52 -5.27 -11.19
CA SER A 101 5.62 -6.51 -11.97
C SER A 101 4.64 -7.57 -11.45
N ALA A 102 4.02 -8.30 -12.37
CA ALA A 102 3.13 -9.42 -12.10
C ALA A 102 3.83 -10.80 -12.21
N ARG A 103 5.14 -10.84 -12.48
CA ARG A 103 5.91 -12.09 -12.71
C ARG A 103 5.79 -13.11 -11.59
N LYS A 104 5.74 -12.68 -10.35
CA LYS A 104 5.56 -13.57 -9.19
C LYS A 104 4.29 -14.42 -9.32
N TYR A 105 3.22 -13.81 -9.79
CA TYR A 105 1.93 -14.48 -9.99
C TYR A 105 1.94 -15.42 -11.20
N ALA A 106 2.73 -15.13 -12.22
CA ALA A 106 2.96 -16.04 -13.34
C ALA A 106 3.74 -17.29 -12.91
N LEU A 107 4.76 -17.12 -12.08
CA LEU A 107 5.62 -18.21 -11.61
C LEU A 107 4.99 -19.10 -10.54
N GLN A 108 4.25 -18.52 -9.60
CA GLN A 108 3.70 -19.22 -8.44
C GLN A 108 2.22 -19.59 -8.59
N GLY A 109 1.58 -19.22 -9.69
CA GLY A 109 0.15 -19.39 -9.94
C GLY A 109 -0.69 -18.28 -9.31
N TRP A 110 -1.54 -17.66 -10.13
CA TRP A 110 -2.33 -16.50 -9.74
C TRP A 110 -3.25 -16.78 -8.52
N LEU A 111 -4.04 -17.85 -8.58
CA LEU A 111 -5.04 -18.15 -7.56
C LEU A 111 -4.39 -18.43 -6.20
N ARG A 112 -3.35 -19.26 -6.18
CA ARG A 112 -2.63 -19.62 -4.95
C ARG A 112 -2.01 -18.39 -4.29
N THR A 113 -1.32 -17.56 -5.07
CA THR A 113 -0.65 -16.36 -4.58
C THR A 113 -1.66 -15.32 -4.09
N THR A 114 -2.76 -15.13 -4.81
CA THR A 114 -3.83 -14.20 -4.42
C THR A 114 -4.49 -14.63 -3.11
N ILE A 115 -4.86 -15.90 -2.96
CA ILE A 115 -5.46 -16.42 -1.73
C ILE A 115 -4.49 -16.29 -0.55
N GLN A 116 -3.22 -16.61 -0.75
CA GLN A 116 -2.20 -16.46 0.29
C GLN A 116 -2.09 -15.01 0.76
N HIS A 117 -2.03 -14.05 -0.15
CA HIS A 117 -1.96 -12.64 0.19
C HIS A 117 -3.22 -12.14 0.92
N LEU A 118 -4.41 -12.57 0.49
CA LEU A 118 -5.66 -12.20 1.16
C LEU A 118 -5.71 -12.73 2.60
N ARG A 119 -5.28 -13.97 2.83
CA ARG A 119 -5.22 -14.56 4.19
C ARG A 119 -4.24 -13.82 5.09
N LEU A 120 -3.04 -13.53 4.60
CA LEU A 120 -2.03 -12.78 5.34
C LEU A 120 -2.52 -11.37 5.67
N THR A 121 -3.14 -10.69 4.72
CA THR A 121 -3.71 -9.36 4.93
C THR A 121 -4.81 -9.37 5.99
N ALA A 122 -5.73 -10.34 5.94
CA ALA A 122 -6.82 -10.45 6.91
C ALA A 122 -6.29 -10.74 8.33
N ALA A 123 -5.36 -11.68 8.45
CA ALA A 123 -4.74 -12.03 9.74
C ALA A 123 -4.00 -10.83 10.34
N GLN A 124 -3.26 -10.10 9.53
CA GLN A 124 -2.52 -8.92 9.97
C GLN A 124 -3.44 -7.76 10.37
N ALA A 125 -4.50 -7.49 9.59
CA ALA A 125 -5.48 -6.48 9.95
C ALA A 125 -6.15 -6.80 11.29
N GLN A 126 -6.44 -8.07 11.56
CA GLN A 126 -6.98 -8.50 12.85
C GLN A 126 -5.97 -8.28 13.99
N GLN A 127 -4.70 -8.63 13.81
CA GLN A 127 -3.66 -8.40 14.82
C GLN A 127 -3.46 -6.90 15.10
N GLU A 128 -3.37 -6.08 14.07
CA GLU A 128 -3.14 -4.64 14.23
C GLU A 128 -4.33 -3.91 14.83
N SER A 129 -5.56 -4.37 14.57
CA SER A 129 -6.76 -3.80 15.20
C SER A 129 -6.86 -4.08 16.71
N GLN A 130 -6.18 -5.13 17.19
CA GLN A 130 -6.17 -5.54 18.60
C GLN A 130 -4.95 -5.01 19.38
N ARG A 131 -3.97 -4.45 18.69
CA ARG A 131 -2.82 -3.81 19.36
C ARG A 131 -3.25 -2.49 20.01
N PRO A 132 -2.87 -2.25 21.25
CA PRO A 132 -3.15 -1.01 21.98
C PRO A 132 -2.53 0.22 21.33
#